data_54f6735ea6afda3fa5761fb0629e17e2
#
_entry.id   54f6735ea6afda3fa5761fb0629e17e2
#
_cell.length_a   1.000
_cell.length_b   1.000
_cell.length_c   1.000
_cell.angle_alpha   90.00
_cell.angle_beta   90.00
_cell.angle_gamma   90.00
#
_symmetry.space_group_name_H-M   'P 1'
#
loop_
_entity.id
_entity.type
_entity.pdbx_description
1 polymer ?
#
loop_
_entity_poly.entity_id
_entity_poly.type
_entity_poly.pdbx_seq_one_letter_code
_entity_poly.pdbx_strand_id
1 'polypeptide(L)'
;SMAGIKVLLVDSDVELRRRLWDLLSMHRVFQLEAELETTEQALDYVEANEVDVVFANNLPADARFTSDGSHLTLILAQRHPDVQVVIYSASKEAAYWCCRSGCAGYLLTPFDALDLQTLVSRLTYIFGLQQAKRESINRSIMIKTKNGYQLTRLSDILFVESSNRKKSLITEDG
;
A
#
# COMPACT_ATOMS: atom_id res chain seq x y z
N SER A 1 -1.56 -19.27 -6.26
CA SER A 1 -2.13 -18.66 -5.06
C SER A 1 -1.62 -17.24 -4.92
N MET A 2 -2.51 -16.34 -4.63
CA MET A 2 -2.15 -14.94 -4.38
C MET A 2 -1.38 -14.83 -3.07
N ALA A 3 -0.23 -14.17 -3.09
CA ALA A 3 0.45 -13.81 -1.86
C ALA A 3 -0.48 -12.93 -1.00
N GLY A 4 -0.40 -13.05 0.31
CA GLY A 4 -1.21 -12.24 1.21
C GLY A 4 -0.91 -10.75 1.07
N ILE A 5 -1.92 -9.94 1.32
CA ILE A 5 -1.77 -8.48 1.38
C ILE A 5 -1.01 -8.15 2.67
N LYS A 6 0.16 -7.55 2.53
CA LYS A 6 1.03 -7.21 3.66
C LYS A 6 0.56 -5.94 4.35
N VAL A 7 0.18 -6.08 5.61
CA VAL A 7 -0.47 -5.02 6.39
C VAL A 7 0.43 -4.55 7.52
N LEU A 8 0.54 -3.25 7.63
CA LEU A 8 1.17 -2.55 8.74
C LEU A 8 0.09 -1.80 9.52
N LEU A 9 0.14 -1.86 10.84
CA LEU A 9 -0.81 -1.19 11.71
C LEU A 9 -0.11 -0.11 12.53
N VAL A 10 -0.62 1.11 12.51
CA VAL A 10 -0.01 2.27 13.17
C VAL A 10 -1.02 2.99 14.04
N ASP A 11 -0.83 2.93 15.34
CA ASP A 11 -1.71 3.57 16.31
C ASP A 11 -1.00 3.71 17.65
N SER A 12 -1.05 4.88 18.23
CA SER A 12 -0.51 5.11 19.57
C SER A 12 -1.38 4.49 20.67
N ASP A 13 -2.66 4.24 20.40
CA ASP A 13 -3.56 3.56 21.33
C ASP A 13 -3.37 2.04 21.23
N VAL A 14 -2.72 1.47 22.23
CA VAL A 14 -2.38 0.05 22.27
C VAL A 14 -3.61 -0.84 22.24
N GLU A 15 -4.66 -0.50 22.99
CA GLU A 15 -5.88 -1.32 23.07
C GLU A 15 -6.63 -1.31 21.75
N LEU A 16 -6.81 -0.15 21.14
CA LEU A 16 -7.49 -0.02 19.86
C LEU A 16 -6.71 -0.74 18.77
N ARG A 17 -5.39 -0.56 18.76
CA ARG A 17 -4.51 -1.23 17.79
C ARG A 17 -4.59 -2.75 17.92
N ARG A 18 -4.53 -3.29 19.12
CA ARG A 18 -4.65 -4.72 19.36
C ARG A 18 -6.00 -5.27 18.93
N ARG A 19 -7.06 -4.55 19.21
CA ARG A 19 -8.41 -4.93 18.80
C ARG A 19 -8.53 -5.00 17.29
N LEU A 20 -8.00 -4.00 16.61
CA LEU A 20 -8.00 -3.99 15.14
C LEU A 20 -7.10 -5.10 14.57
N TRP A 21 -5.95 -5.35 15.18
CA TRP A 21 -5.09 -6.46 14.79
C TRP A 21 -5.84 -7.79 14.83
N ASP A 22 -6.55 -8.05 15.93
CA ASP A 22 -7.30 -9.29 16.08
C ASP A 22 -8.41 -9.40 15.01
N LEU A 23 -9.11 -8.31 14.74
CA LEU A 23 -10.15 -8.30 13.70
C LEU A 23 -9.56 -8.54 12.31
N LEU A 24 -8.47 -7.89 11.98
CA LEU A 24 -7.81 -8.07 10.69
C LEU A 24 -7.24 -9.47 10.53
N SER A 25 -6.76 -10.08 11.61
CA SER A 25 -6.20 -11.43 11.58
C SER A 25 -7.22 -12.51 11.20
N MET A 26 -8.50 -12.22 11.31
CA MET A 26 -9.57 -13.13 10.92
C MET A 26 -9.73 -13.20 9.38
N HIS A 27 -9.14 -12.29 8.65
CA HIS A 27 -9.20 -12.23 7.20
C HIS A 27 -7.95 -12.84 6.59
N ARG A 28 -8.09 -14.00 5.97
CA ARG A 28 -6.96 -14.77 5.41
C ARG A 28 -6.21 -14.04 4.30
N VAL A 29 -6.84 -13.06 3.66
CA VAL A 29 -6.21 -12.28 2.61
C VAL A 29 -5.07 -11.42 3.16
N PHE A 30 -5.10 -11.09 4.44
CA PHE A 30 -4.09 -10.25 5.08
C PHE A 30 -2.94 -11.06 5.66
N GLN A 31 -1.75 -10.54 5.44
CA GLN A 31 -0.54 -10.95 6.11
C GLN A 31 -0.11 -9.79 7.00
N LEU A 32 -0.37 -9.92 8.30
CA LEU A 32 -0.07 -8.86 9.27
C LEU A 32 1.42 -8.89 9.59
N GLU A 33 2.10 -7.78 9.29
CA GLU A 33 3.56 -7.70 9.39
C GLU A 33 4.02 -7.11 10.72
N ALA A 34 3.46 -5.99 11.11
CA ALA A 34 3.87 -5.31 12.33
C ALA A 34 2.81 -4.35 12.87
N GLU A 35 2.90 -4.11 14.18
CA GLU A 35 2.16 -3.07 14.89
C GLU A 35 3.15 -2.00 15.34
N LEU A 36 2.87 -0.75 15.03
CA LEU A 36 3.73 0.38 15.36
C LEU A 36 2.93 1.48 16.04
N GLU A 37 3.61 2.31 16.79
CA GLU A 37 2.98 3.35 17.59
C GLU A 37 2.99 4.72 16.90
N THR A 38 4.02 5.00 16.10
CA THR A 38 4.25 6.33 15.56
C THR A 38 4.37 6.34 14.05
N THR A 39 4.09 7.49 13.47
CA THR A 39 4.29 7.75 12.04
C THR A 39 5.74 7.56 11.61
N GLU A 40 6.68 7.98 12.43
CA GLU A 40 8.11 7.82 12.14
C GLU A 40 8.51 6.37 12.04
N GLN A 41 8.03 5.54 12.98
CA GLN A 41 8.26 4.11 12.93
C GLN A 41 7.66 3.49 11.67
N ALA A 42 6.48 3.94 11.27
CA ALA A 42 5.82 3.45 10.07
C ALA A 42 6.62 3.80 8.80
N LEU A 43 7.12 5.02 8.71
CA LEU A 43 7.94 5.44 7.57
C LEU A 43 9.23 4.62 7.50
N ASP A 44 9.90 4.44 8.62
CA ASP A 44 11.12 3.62 8.68
C ASP A 44 10.84 2.17 8.25
N TYR A 45 9.72 1.63 8.69
CA TYR A 45 9.33 0.27 8.33
C TYR A 45 9.07 0.12 6.83
N VAL A 46 8.34 1.04 6.25
CA VAL A 46 8.01 1.03 4.81
C VAL A 46 9.26 1.22 3.95
N GLU A 47 10.24 2.01 4.41
CA GLU A 47 11.51 2.18 3.69
C GLU A 47 12.34 0.89 3.68
N ALA A 48 12.22 0.06 4.72
CA ALA A 48 13.04 -1.13 4.88
C ALA A 48 12.35 -2.44 4.48
N ASN A 49 11.02 -2.43 4.31
CA ASN A 49 10.24 -3.66 4.09
C ASN A 49 9.14 -3.43 3.04
N GLU A 50 8.72 -4.51 2.40
CA GLU A 50 7.53 -4.48 1.57
C GLU A 50 6.28 -4.38 2.42
N VAL A 51 5.43 -3.41 2.09
CA VAL A 51 4.12 -3.20 2.71
C VAL A 51 3.13 -2.88 1.62
N ASP A 52 1.97 -3.50 1.66
CA ASP A 52 0.90 -3.23 0.70
C ASP A 52 -0.11 -2.20 1.23
N VAL A 53 -0.47 -2.33 2.50
CA VAL A 53 -1.48 -1.47 3.14
C VAL A 53 -0.99 -1.04 4.52
N VAL A 54 -1.15 0.23 4.80
CA VAL A 54 -0.97 0.79 6.14
C VAL A 54 -2.35 1.18 6.68
N PHE A 55 -2.74 0.57 7.80
CA PHE A 55 -3.89 1.01 8.59
C PHE A 55 -3.39 1.96 9.66
N ALA A 56 -3.83 3.20 9.61
CA ALA A 56 -3.38 4.23 10.54
C ALA A 56 -4.54 4.89 11.26
N ASN A 57 -4.44 4.98 12.57
CA ASN A 57 -5.32 5.85 13.33
C ASN A 57 -4.85 7.28 13.11
N ASN A 58 -5.72 8.03 12.49
CA ASN A 58 -5.37 9.40 12.24
C ASN A 58 -5.91 10.28 13.30
N LEU A 59 -5.48 10.28 14.44
CA LEU A 59 -5.73 11.10 15.03
C LEU A 59 -5.79 11.66 15.87
N PRO A 60 -5.37 12.35 16.21
CA PRO A 60 -5.50 13.03 17.40
C PRO A 60 -6.51 14.09 17.41
N ALA A 61 -6.90 14.41 18.58
CA ALA A 61 -7.83 15.43 18.92
C ALA A 61 -7.52 16.81 18.31
N ASP A 62 -6.31 17.03 17.93
CA ASP A 62 -5.93 18.22 17.19
C ASP A 62 -5.87 17.93 15.70
N ALA A 63 -6.98 17.57 15.15
CA ALA A 63 -7.12 17.33 13.72
C ALA A 63 -6.76 18.55 12.87
N ARG A 64 -5.74 19.23 13.25
CA ARG A 64 -5.05 20.15 12.38
C ARG A 64 -4.16 19.29 11.52
N PHE A 65 -4.49 19.23 10.30
CA PHE A 65 -3.85 18.43 9.30
C PHE A 65 -2.40 18.75 9.06
N THR A 66 -1.79 19.40 9.96
CA THR A 66 -0.36 19.60 10.07
C THR A 66 0.29 18.56 10.95
N SER A 67 -0.50 17.70 11.58
CA SER A 67 0.03 16.66 12.43
C SER A 67 0.09 15.34 11.71
N ASP A 68 0.76 14.49 12.24
CA ASP A 68 1.44 13.30 11.78
C ASP A 68 0.66 12.32 10.89
N GLY A 69 -0.62 12.10 11.09
CA GLY A 69 -1.35 11.09 10.33
C GLY A 69 -1.63 11.51 8.89
N SER A 70 -1.98 12.77 8.66
CA SER A 70 -2.11 13.29 7.30
C SER A 70 -0.75 13.37 6.62
N HIS A 71 0.30 13.64 7.38
CA HIS A 71 1.66 13.59 6.86
C HIS A 71 2.04 12.19 6.38
N LEU A 72 1.70 11.16 7.14
CA LEU A 72 1.99 9.79 6.73
C LEU A 72 1.38 9.50 5.35
N THR A 73 0.09 9.82 5.17
CA THR A 73 -0.59 9.59 3.90
C THR A 73 0.07 10.35 2.75
N LEU A 74 0.37 11.63 2.96
CA LEU A 74 0.99 12.47 1.94
C LEU A 74 2.43 12.04 1.62
N ILE A 75 3.21 11.68 2.61
CA ILE A 75 4.57 11.22 2.42
C ILE A 75 4.58 9.89 1.68
N LEU A 76 3.71 8.96 2.05
CA LEU A 76 3.59 7.68 1.35
C LEU A 76 3.13 7.87 -0.10
N ALA A 77 2.18 8.78 -0.33
CA ALA A 77 1.73 9.09 -1.69
C ALA A 77 2.87 9.59 -2.59
N GLN A 78 3.81 10.32 -2.02
CA GLN A 78 4.95 10.86 -2.76
C GLN A 78 6.09 9.87 -2.93
N ARG A 79 6.42 9.12 -1.87
CA ARG A 79 7.60 8.25 -1.85
C ARG A 79 7.31 6.80 -2.17
N HIS A 80 6.12 6.33 -1.79
CA HIS A 80 5.70 4.94 -1.92
C HIS A 80 4.26 4.89 -2.45
N PRO A 81 4.02 5.32 -3.69
CA PRO A 81 2.65 5.46 -4.22
C PRO A 81 1.92 4.12 -4.35
N ASP A 82 2.63 3.01 -4.35
CA ASP A 82 2.02 1.67 -4.39
C ASP A 82 1.47 1.23 -3.04
N VAL A 83 1.87 1.88 -1.95
CA VAL A 83 1.37 1.58 -0.62
C VAL A 83 0.01 2.24 -0.42
N GLN A 84 -1.00 1.43 -0.15
CA GLN A 84 -2.34 1.94 0.13
C GLN A 84 -2.46 2.33 1.60
N VAL A 85 -3.17 3.40 1.87
CA VAL A 85 -3.40 3.86 3.24
C VAL A 85 -4.88 3.79 3.57
N VAL A 86 -5.21 3.15 4.66
CA VAL A 86 -6.55 3.15 5.25
C VAL A 86 -6.48 3.89 6.58
N ILE A 87 -7.32 4.89 6.72
CA ILE A 87 -7.42 5.66 7.95
C ILE A 87 -8.62 5.17 8.76
N TYR A 88 -8.46 5.05 10.05
CA TYR A 88 -9.57 4.83 10.97
C TYR A 88 -9.56 5.85 12.10
N SER A 89 -10.71 6.38 12.45
CA SER A 89 -10.84 7.44 13.43
C SER A 89 -12.30 7.63 13.84
N ALA A 90 -12.53 8.25 14.99
CA ALA A 90 -13.85 8.68 15.42
C ALA A 90 -14.29 10.01 14.79
N SER A 91 -13.41 10.67 14.06
CA SER A 91 -13.65 11.99 13.49
C SER A 91 -14.14 11.93 12.06
N LYS A 92 -15.29 12.53 11.79
CA LYS A 92 -15.80 12.68 10.41
C LYS A 92 -14.92 13.59 9.57
N GLU A 93 -14.21 14.52 10.19
CA GLU A 93 -13.28 15.41 9.49
C GLU A 93 -12.11 14.64 8.91
N ALA A 94 -11.65 13.60 9.61
CA ALA A 94 -10.61 12.72 9.10
C ALA A 94 -11.03 12.03 7.79
N ALA A 95 -12.32 11.71 7.64
CA ALA A 95 -12.84 11.13 6.40
C ALA A 95 -12.71 12.11 5.21
N TYR A 96 -13.01 13.37 5.43
CA TYR A 96 -12.82 14.39 4.41
C TYR A 96 -11.37 14.49 3.93
N TRP A 97 -10.45 14.49 4.87
CA TRP A 97 -9.02 14.57 4.55
C TRP A 97 -8.48 13.30 3.92
N CYS A 98 -9.01 12.15 4.34
CA CYS A 98 -8.71 10.88 3.69
C CYS A 98 -9.05 10.96 2.20
N CYS A 99 -10.23 11.46 1.87
CA CYS A 99 -10.62 11.66 0.47
C CYS A 99 -9.67 12.61 -0.27
N ARG A 100 -9.27 13.69 0.36
CA ARG A 100 -8.37 14.67 -0.26
C ARG A 100 -6.95 14.18 -0.44
N SER A 101 -6.46 13.38 0.49
CA SER A 101 -5.09 12.85 0.45
C SER A 101 -4.95 11.61 -0.42
N GLY A 102 -6.08 11.07 -0.92
CA GLY A 102 -6.05 9.90 -1.78
C GLY A 102 -5.87 8.59 -1.03
N CYS A 103 -6.31 8.51 0.24
CA CYS A 103 -6.27 7.23 0.94
C CYS A 103 -7.26 6.23 0.33
N ALA A 104 -6.97 4.94 0.50
CA ALA A 104 -7.73 3.87 -0.12
C ALA A 104 -9.06 3.59 0.56
N GLY A 105 -9.19 3.99 1.82
CA GLY A 105 -10.41 3.77 2.58
C GLY A 105 -10.39 4.45 3.93
N TYR A 106 -11.56 4.55 4.52
CA TYR A 106 -11.76 5.15 5.83
C TYR A 106 -12.72 4.31 6.64
N LEU A 107 -12.37 4.07 7.90
CA LEU A 107 -13.25 3.42 8.87
C LEU A 107 -13.58 4.38 10.00
N LEU A 108 -14.85 4.74 10.11
CA LEU A 108 -15.33 5.54 11.24
C LEU A 108 -15.50 4.63 12.45
N THR A 109 -14.80 4.93 13.53
CA THR A 109 -14.91 4.16 14.77
C THR A 109 -16.05 4.67 15.65
N PRO A 110 -16.83 3.81 16.29
CA PRO A 110 -16.77 2.35 16.18
C PRO A 110 -17.32 1.88 14.84
N PHE A 111 -16.64 0.93 14.21
CA PHE A 111 -17.12 0.29 12.99
C PHE A 111 -17.57 -1.14 13.29
N ASP A 112 -18.47 -1.67 12.48
CA ASP A 112 -18.96 -3.02 12.60
C ASP A 112 -18.24 -3.99 11.63
N ALA A 113 -18.62 -5.27 11.73
CA ALA A 113 -18.03 -6.30 10.87
C ALA A 113 -18.34 -6.07 9.38
N LEU A 114 -19.48 -5.48 9.07
CA LEU A 114 -19.87 -5.19 7.69
C LEU A 114 -19.00 -4.07 7.10
N ASP A 115 -18.73 -3.02 7.87
CA ASP A 115 -17.84 -1.93 7.46
C ASP A 115 -16.45 -2.48 7.12
N LEU A 116 -15.92 -3.31 7.99
CA LEU A 116 -14.61 -3.92 7.77
C LEU A 116 -14.61 -4.86 6.57
N GLN A 117 -15.63 -5.70 6.44
CA GLN A 117 -15.73 -6.63 5.32
C GLN A 117 -15.85 -5.92 3.97
N THR A 118 -16.59 -4.82 3.92
CA THR A 118 -16.71 -3.99 2.72
C THR A 118 -15.34 -3.44 2.31
N LEU A 119 -14.58 -2.96 3.28
CA LEU A 119 -13.22 -2.47 3.03
C LEU A 119 -12.28 -3.60 2.57
N VAL A 120 -12.33 -4.74 3.23
CA VAL A 120 -11.52 -5.92 2.85
C VAL A 120 -11.82 -6.35 1.42
N SER A 121 -13.08 -6.40 1.05
CA SER A 121 -13.49 -6.75 -0.32
C SER A 121 -12.94 -5.78 -1.34
N ARG A 122 -12.99 -4.48 -1.03
CA ARG A 122 -12.44 -3.44 -1.89
C ARG A 122 -10.93 -3.55 -2.04
N LEU A 123 -10.22 -3.75 -0.95
CA LEU A 123 -8.77 -3.92 -0.99
C LEU A 123 -8.38 -5.17 -1.78
N THR A 124 -9.07 -6.25 -1.57
CA THR A 124 -8.84 -7.51 -2.30
C THR A 124 -9.02 -7.30 -3.81
N TYR A 125 -10.04 -6.55 -4.20
CA TYR A 125 -10.27 -6.21 -5.61
C TYR A 125 -9.14 -5.35 -6.18
N ILE A 126 -8.76 -4.29 -5.46
CA ILE A 126 -7.69 -3.38 -5.90
C ILE A 126 -6.37 -4.14 -6.08
N PHE A 127 -5.99 -4.94 -5.08
CA PHE A 127 -4.74 -5.71 -5.16
C PHE A 127 -4.79 -6.81 -6.20
N GLY A 128 -5.95 -7.43 -6.41
CA GLY A 128 -6.15 -8.38 -7.49
C GLY A 128 -5.95 -7.76 -8.87
N LEU A 129 -6.47 -6.56 -9.10
CA LEU A 129 -6.27 -5.82 -10.34
C LEU A 129 -4.81 -5.42 -10.54
N GLN A 130 -4.16 -4.95 -9.50
CA GLN A 130 -2.75 -4.55 -9.56
C GLN A 130 -1.86 -5.75 -9.89
N GLN A 131 -2.12 -6.89 -9.28
CA GLN A 131 -1.39 -8.11 -9.56
C GLN A 131 -1.61 -8.58 -11.00
N ALA A 132 -2.85 -8.59 -11.47
CA ALA A 132 -3.17 -8.96 -12.84
C ALA A 132 -2.49 -8.04 -13.86
N LYS A 133 -2.45 -6.74 -13.57
CA LYS A 133 -1.75 -5.76 -14.39
C LYS A 133 -0.25 -6.01 -14.44
N ARG A 134 0.38 -6.27 -13.30
CA ARG A 134 1.81 -6.62 -13.23
C ARG A 134 2.12 -7.86 -14.05
N GLU A 135 1.34 -8.91 -13.89
CA GLU A 135 1.50 -10.16 -14.64
C GLU A 135 1.33 -9.95 -16.14
N SER A 136 0.33 -9.18 -16.55
CA SER A 136 0.10 -8.82 -17.94
C SER A 136 1.27 -8.07 -18.54
N ILE A 137 1.79 -7.07 -17.84
CA ILE A 137 2.95 -6.30 -18.28
C ILE A 137 4.18 -7.20 -18.39
N ASN A 138 4.43 -8.01 -17.38
CA ASN A 138 5.57 -8.93 -17.37
C ASN A 138 5.51 -9.94 -18.51
N ARG A 139 4.31 -10.44 -18.85
CA ARG A 139 4.13 -11.36 -19.97
C ARG A 139 4.28 -10.69 -21.34
N SER A 140 3.96 -9.40 -21.43
CA SER A 140 4.02 -8.68 -22.72
C SER A 140 5.43 -8.21 -23.07
N ILE A 141 6.36 -8.18 -22.12
CA ILE A 141 7.74 -7.77 -22.37
C ILE A 141 8.53 -8.96 -22.87
N MET A 142 8.62 -9.09 -24.20
CA MET A 142 9.45 -10.07 -24.88
C MET A 142 10.59 -9.34 -25.58
N ILE A 143 11.82 -9.70 -25.23
CA ILE A 143 13.01 -9.12 -25.86
C ILE A 143 13.58 -10.14 -26.83
N LYS A 144 13.72 -9.74 -28.10
CA LYS A 144 14.36 -10.58 -29.13
C LYS A 144 15.85 -10.64 -28.87
N THR A 145 16.37 -11.85 -28.66
CA THR A 145 17.79 -12.13 -28.49
C THR A 145 18.34 -12.84 -29.72
N LYS A 146 19.66 -13.11 -29.75
CA LYS A 146 20.29 -13.89 -30.82
C LYS A 146 19.70 -15.27 -31.00
N ASN A 147 19.14 -15.85 -29.94
CA ASN A 147 18.62 -17.22 -29.90
C ASN A 147 17.09 -17.29 -29.81
N GLY A 148 16.38 -16.17 -30.04
CA GLY A 148 14.93 -16.12 -29.97
C GLY A 148 14.42 -14.98 -29.13
N TYR A 149 13.41 -15.25 -28.28
CA TYR A 149 12.79 -14.26 -27.42
C TYR A 149 13.07 -14.58 -25.96
N GLN A 150 13.31 -13.54 -25.19
CA GLN A 150 13.47 -13.63 -23.75
C GLN A 150 12.40 -12.78 -23.07
N LEU A 151 11.69 -13.38 -22.09
CA LEU A 151 10.78 -12.64 -21.25
C LEU A 151 11.58 -11.93 -20.16
N THR A 152 11.47 -10.61 -20.11
CA THR A 152 12.13 -9.80 -19.10
C THR A 152 11.10 -9.22 -18.15
N ARG A 153 11.32 -9.37 -16.84
CA ARG A 153 10.46 -8.75 -15.83
C ARG A 153 10.70 -7.25 -15.79
N LEU A 154 9.63 -6.50 -15.58
CA LEU A 154 9.73 -5.04 -15.50
C LEU A 154 10.67 -4.60 -14.37
N SER A 155 10.69 -5.33 -13.25
CA SER A 155 11.56 -5.05 -12.10
C SER A 155 13.04 -5.19 -12.41
N ASP A 156 13.42 -5.93 -13.45
CA ASP A 156 14.80 -6.15 -13.88
C ASP A 156 15.27 -5.07 -14.84
N ILE A 157 14.37 -4.21 -15.29
CA ILE A 157 14.68 -3.13 -16.22
C ILE A 157 15.08 -1.91 -15.40
N LEU A 158 16.36 -1.58 -15.45
CA LEU A 158 16.89 -0.40 -14.76
C LEU A 158 16.64 0.89 -15.52
N PHE A 159 16.67 0.78 -16.85
CA PHE A 159 16.65 1.97 -17.69
C PHE A 159 16.21 1.62 -19.11
N VAL A 160 15.41 2.51 -19.70
CA VAL A 160 15.06 2.42 -21.11
C VAL A 160 15.51 3.71 -21.79
N GLU A 161 16.53 3.61 -22.62
CA GLU A 161 17.03 4.73 -23.37
C GLU A 161 16.40 4.78 -24.76
N SER A 162 15.97 5.97 -25.16
CA SER A 162 15.48 6.21 -26.49
C SER A 162 16.36 7.27 -27.15
N SER A 163 17.18 6.88 -28.11
CA SER A 163 17.98 7.80 -28.89
C SER A 163 17.76 7.53 -30.37
N ASN A 164 17.46 8.60 -31.16
CA ASN A 164 17.42 8.55 -32.61
C ASN A 164 16.71 7.33 -33.20
N ARG A 165 15.52 7.00 -32.70
CA ARG A 165 14.67 5.90 -33.15
C ARG A 165 15.07 4.50 -32.70
N LYS A 166 16.11 4.35 -31.88
CA LYS A 166 16.45 3.09 -31.25
C LYS A 166 16.15 3.15 -29.78
N LYS A 167 15.49 2.12 -29.28
CA LYS A 167 15.27 1.93 -27.85
C LYS A 167 16.15 0.81 -27.38
N SER A 168 16.94 1.03 -26.36
CA SER A 168 17.72 0.01 -25.71
C SER A 168 17.23 -0.19 -24.27
N LEU A 169 17.23 -1.43 -23.84
CA LEU A 169 16.90 -1.82 -22.47
C LEU A 169 18.19 -2.13 -21.72
N ILE A 170 18.35 -1.52 -20.57
CA ILE A 170 19.45 -1.81 -19.66
C ILE A 170 18.85 -2.54 -18.46
N THR A 171 19.35 -3.73 -18.16
CA THR A 171 18.94 -4.54 -17.03
C THR A 171 20.10 -4.69 -16.04
N GLU A 172 19.82 -5.22 -14.86
CA GLU A 172 20.86 -5.51 -13.86
C GLU A 172 21.91 -6.49 -14.35
N ASP A 173 21.53 -7.37 -15.25
CA ASP A 173 22.43 -8.39 -15.82
C ASP A 173 23.16 -7.92 -17.08
N GLY A 174 23.07 -6.65 -17.37
CA GLY A 174 23.67 -6.05 -18.53
C GLY A 174 22.82 -6.12 -19.77
#